data_f334414522cd7d2ef65246ad92edfd0c
#
_entry.id   f334414522cd7d2ef65246ad92edfd0c
#
_cell.length_a   1.000
_cell.length_b   1.000
_cell.length_c   1.000
_cell.angle_alpha   90.00
_cell.angle_beta   90.00
_cell.angle_gamma   90.00
#
_symmetry.space_group_name_H-M   'P 1'
#
loop_
_entity.id
_entity.type
_entity.pdbx_description
1 polymer ?
#
loop_
_entity_poly.entity_id
_entity_poly.type
_entity_poly.pdbx_seq_one_letter_code
_entity_poly.pdbx_strand_id
1 'polypeptide(L)'
;MTTAEEKPIEEKKSLSFVEQMIEADLAEGKNGGRIQTRFPPEPNGYLHIGHAKAICMDFGVAEKYNGVCNIRFDDTNPTKENNEYVENILNDISWLGFKWGNIYYASDYFDQLWEFAVWMIKNGHAYIDEQTAEQIAEQKGTPTTPGVASPYRDRPIEESLELFNKMNTPESVEGSMVLRAKLDMANPNMHFRDPIIYRIIHTPHHRTGTKWNAYPMYDFAHGQSDYFEGVTHSICTLEFVPHRPLYDKFIDFLKEMRGETENIHDFRPRQIEFNRLNLTYTMMSKRKLLALVNEGFVSGWDDPRMPTISGMRRRGYSPESIRNFIDSIGYTKFDALNEMALLESAVRDDLNKRALRVSAVLDPVKLVITNYPEGQTEEMEAVNNPENEADGTHTITFSKNLWIEREDFMEEASKKFFRMTVGKEVRLKNAYIVKCTGCTKDENGNIIEIQAEYDPISKSGMEGANRKVKGTLHWVSADHCHMAQVRVYDRLFTVADLGADEREYHELLNPESLKTIDNCYVENYAAERKPGEYLQFQRIGYFMADPDSTADHLVFNKTVGLKDTWAKKNK
;
A
#
# COMPACT_ATOMS: atom_id res chain seq x y z
N MET A 1 31.24 6.08 -44.18
CA MET A 1 31.25 6.80 -42.91
C MET A 1 30.14 6.18 -42.08
N THR A 2 30.51 5.28 -41.18
CA THR A 2 29.62 4.56 -40.29
C THR A 2 29.31 5.46 -39.09
N THR A 3 28.08 5.88 -38.95
CA THR A 3 27.59 6.58 -37.76
C THR A 3 27.56 5.61 -36.61
N ALA A 4 28.37 5.85 -35.60
CA ALA A 4 28.30 5.14 -34.32
C ALA A 4 27.00 5.52 -33.63
N GLU A 5 26.14 4.53 -33.39
CA GLU A 5 24.98 4.66 -32.47
C GLU A 5 25.54 4.89 -31.06
N GLU A 6 25.38 6.10 -30.55
CA GLU A 6 25.57 6.38 -29.12
C GLU A 6 24.53 5.61 -28.33
N LYS A 7 24.97 4.60 -27.58
CA LYS A 7 24.13 3.96 -26.56
C LYS A 7 23.70 5.00 -25.52
N PRO A 8 22.42 5.01 -25.09
CA PRO A 8 22.00 5.90 -24.03
C PRO A 8 22.87 5.64 -22.79
N ILE A 9 23.41 6.70 -22.22
CA ILE A 9 24.10 6.66 -20.93
C ILE A 9 23.03 6.29 -19.90
N GLU A 10 23.02 5.04 -19.41
CA GLU A 10 22.25 4.67 -18.22
C GLU A 10 22.77 5.57 -17.08
N GLU A 11 21.96 6.50 -16.62
CA GLU A 11 22.22 7.24 -15.39
C GLU A 11 22.33 6.22 -14.26
N LYS A 12 23.54 6.00 -13.75
CA LYS A 12 23.77 5.18 -12.58
C LYS A 12 23.02 5.79 -11.41
N LYS A 13 21.88 5.21 -11.04
CA LYS A 13 21.11 5.60 -9.85
C LYS A 13 22.05 5.54 -8.63
N SER A 14 22.12 6.62 -7.85
CA SER A 14 22.95 6.65 -6.65
C SER A 14 22.47 5.61 -5.65
N LEU A 15 23.40 4.90 -5.02
CA LEU A 15 23.10 3.91 -4.00
C LEU A 15 22.43 4.57 -2.79
N SER A 16 21.38 3.96 -2.28
CA SER A 16 20.83 4.31 -0.96
C SER A 16 21.88 4.07 0.13
N PHE A 17 21.72 4.71 1.30
CA PHE A 17 22.64 4.49 2.41
C PHE A 17 22.66 3.02 2.90
N VAL A 18 21.54 2.28 2.79
CA VAL A 18 21.46 0.86 3.11
C VAL A 18 22.32 0.05 2.15
N GLU A 19 22.18 0.31 0.84
CA GLU A 19 23.00 -0.34 -0.18
C GLU A 19 24.50 -0.05 0.00
N GLN A 20 24.85 1.20 0.35
CA GLN A 20 26.26 1.55 0.66
C GLN A 20 26.81 0.75 1.85
N MET A 21 25.98 0.53 2.89
CA MET A 21 26.38 -0.31 4.05
C MET A 21 26.55 -1.77 3.65
N ILE A 22 25.68 -2.30 2.80
CA ILE A 22 25.76 -3.67 2.30
C ILE A 22 27.02 -3.85 1.44
N GLU A 23 27.32 -2.92 0.54
CA GLU A 23 28.53 -2.99 -0.28
C GLU A 23 29.80 -2.92 0.56
N ALA A 24 29.81 -2.12 1.63
CA ALA A 24 30.92 -2.09 2.57
C ALA A 24 31.09 -3.43 3.31
N ASP A 25 30.00 -4.02 3.80
CA ASP A 25 30.01 -5.31 4.49
C ASP A 25 30.44 -6.46 3.55
N LEU A 26 30.03 -6.42 2.27
CA LEU A 26 30.50 -7.36 1.25
C LEU A 26 31.99 -7.21 0.94
N ALA A 27 32.48 -5.96 0.83
CA ALA A 27 33.90 -5.67 0.59
C ALA A 27 34.79 -6.16 1.74
N GLU A 28 34.28 -6.13 2.98
CA GLU A 28 34.95 -6.65 4.17
C GLU A 28 34.80 -8.17 4.32
N GLY A 29 34.03 -8.84 3.46
CA GLY A 29 33.78 -10.29 3.53
C GLY A 29 32.89 -10.72 4.70
N LYS A 30 32.15 -9.82 5.34
CA LYS A 30 31.26 -10.14 6.46
C LYS A 30 30.22 -11.18 6.06
N ASN A 31 29.82 -11.99 7.03
CA ASN A 31 28.83 -13.06 6.87
C ASN A 31 29.15 -14.03 5.70
N GLY A 32 30.42 -14.18 5.34
CA GLY A 32 30.83 -14.97 4.19
C GLY A 32 30.33 -14.46 2.83
N GLY A 33 30.08 -13.18 2.72
CA GLY A 33 29.53 -12.53 1.50
C GLY A 33 28.03 -12.83 1.25
N ARG A 34 27.32 -13.41 2.22
CA ARG A 34 25.88 -13.66 2.10
C ARG A 34 25.08 -12.40 2.39
N ILE A 35 23.99 -12.24 1.63
CA ILE A 35 22.94 -11.26 1.93
C ILE A 35 21.65 -12.01 2.19
N GLN A 36 21.15 -11.88 3.40
CA GLN A 36 19.85 -12.41 3.80
C GLN A 36 19.11 -11.38 4.63
N THR A 37 17.95 -10.99 4.15
CA THR A 37 17.01 -10.08 4.79
C THR A 37 15.76 -10.83 5.23
N ARG A 38 14.88 -10.16 5.92
CA ARG A 38 13.54 -10.68 6.21
C ARG A 38 12.54 -9.55 6.33
N PHE A 39 11.30 -9.78 5.93
CA PHE A 39 10.17 -8.95 6.26
C PHE A 39 9.43 -9.56 7.46
N PRO A 40 9.32 -8.85 8.62
CA PRO A 40 8.81 -9.41 9.86
C PRO A 40 7.41 -8.88 10.23
N PRO A 41 6.34 -9.18 9.48
CA PRO A 41 5.03 -8.67 9.83
C PRO A 41 4.44 -9.33 11.08
N GLU A 42 3.80 -8.54 11.94
CA GLU A 42 2.88 -9.08 12.94
C GLU A 42 1.56 -9.46 12.25
N PRO A 43 1.03 -10.70 12.44
CA PRO A 43 -0.22 -11.14 11.81
C PRO A 43 -1.46 -10.59 12.55
N ASN A 44 -1.54 -9.28 12.73
CA ASN A 44 -2.53 -8.55 13.52
C ASN A 44 -3.32 -7.49 12.72
N GLY A 45 -3.31 -7.57 11.39
CA GLY A 45 -4.02 -6.65 10.50
C GLY A 45 -3.49 -6.67 9.08
N TYR A 46 -4.18 -5.99 8.19
CA TYR A 46 -3.82 -5.85 6.79
C TYR A 46 -2.60 -4.94 6.60
N LEU A 47 -1.81 -5.21 5.56
CA LEU A 47 -0.69 -4.35 5.20
C LEU A 47 -1.19 -3.04 4.57
N HIS A 48 -0.50 -1.96 4.86
CA HIS A 48 -0.72 -0.65 4.23
C HIS A 48 0.52 -0.20 3.45
N ILE A 49 0.43 0.89 2.71
CA ILE A 49 1.51 1.38 1.84
C ILE A 49 2.83 1.63 2.60
N GLY A 50 2.79 1.91 3.90
CA GLY A 50 3.99 2.00 4.74
C GLY A 50 4.76 0.68 4.80
N HIS A 51 4.04 -0.46 4.88
CA HIS A 51 4.65 -1.79 4.80
C HIS A 51 5.19 -2.09 3.40
N ALA A 52 4.53 -1.59 2.33
CA ALA A 52 5.05 -1.74 0.98
C ALA A 52 6.46 -1.13 0.84
N LYS A 53 6.74 -0.02 1.53
CA LYS A 53 8.08 0.59 1.55
C LYS A 53 9.13 -0.34 2.20
N ALA A 54 8.78 -1.00 3.31
CA ALA A 54 9.65 -1.98 3.96
C ALA A 54 9.86 -3.22 3.06
N ILE A 55 8.77 -3.75 2.49
CA ILE A 55 8.82 -4.88 1.56
C ILE A 55 9.74 -4.57 0.38
N CYS A 56 9.59 -3.40 -0.27
CA CYS A 56 10.45 -2.98 -1.37
C CYS A 56 11.93 -2.88 -0.97
N MET A 57 12.22 -2.47 0.27
CA MET A 57 13.60 -2.44 0.78
C MET A 57 14.13 -3.84 1.04
N ASP A 58 13.43 -4.65 1.84
CA ASP A 58 13.89 -5.96 2.28
C ASP A 58 14.08 -6.92 1.10
N PHE A 59 13.09 -7.00 0.22
CA PHE A 59 13.13 -7.85 -0.97
C PHE A 59 14.01 -7.27 -2.07
N GLY A 60 13.93 -5.96 -2.32
CA GLY A 60 14.71 -5.31 -3.38
C GLY A 60 16.21 -5.39 -3.15
N VAL A 61 16.67 -5.25 -1.91
CA VAL A 61 18.07 -5.46 -1.52
C VAL A 61 18.48 -6.91 -1.74
N ALA A 62 17.67 -7.87 -1.30
CA ALA A 62 17.97 -9.28 -1.50
C ALA A 62 18.08 -9.61 -3.00
N GLU A 63 17.13 -9.17 -3.82
CA GLU A 63 17.16 -9.38 -5.28
C GLU A 63 18.40 -8.73 -5.91
N LYS A 64 18.71 -7.48 -5.57
CA LYS A 64 19.85 -6.74 -6.14
C LYS A 64 21.19 -7.39 -5.89
N TYR A 65 21.38 -7.97 -4.70
CA TYR A 65 22.65 -8.58 -4.29
C TYR A 65 22.65 -10.11 -4.38
N ASN A 66 21.73 -10.70 -5.15
CA ASN A 66 21.57 -12.16 -5.31
C ASN A 66 21.46 -12.91 -3.97
N GLY A 67 20.83 -12.26 -3.00
CA GLY A 67 20.55 -12.81 -1.68
C GLY A 67 19.15 -13.41 -1.58
N VAL A 68 18.69 -13.62 -0.35
CA VAL A 68 17.38 -14.18 -0.04
C VAL A 68 16.67 -13.26 0.94
N CYS A 69 15.38 -13.00 0.68
CA CYS A 69 14.48 -12.41 1.66
C CYS A 69 13.48 -13.46 2.14
N ASN A 70 13.38 -13.64 3.45
CA ASN A 70 12.39 -14.52 4.08
C ASN A 70 11.23 -13.70 4.66
N ILE A 71 10.14 -14.39 4.95
CA ILE A 71 9.04 -13.83 5.75
C ILE A 71 9.15 -14.48 7.13
N ARG A 72 9.13 -13.67 8.20
CA ARG A 72 8.97 -14.15 9.56
C ARG A 72 7.79 -13.48 10.22
N PHE A 73 6.76 -14.22 10.47
CA PHE A 73 5.65 -13.74 11.27
C PHE A 73 6.08 -13.57 12.73
N ASP A 74 6.01 -12.33 13.22
CA ASP A 74 6.33 -11.99 14.61
C ASP A 74 5.12 -12.27 15.50
N ASP A 75 4.86 -13.56 15.72
CA ASP A 75 3.72 -14.11 16.45
C ASP A 75 4.04 -14.34 17.94
N THR A 76 4.59 -13.32 18.62
CA THR A 76 4.88 -13.38 20.06
C THR A 76 3.72 -12.97 20.96
N ASN A 77 2.62 -12.46 20.39
CA ASN A 77 1.47 -11.98 21.13
C ASN A 77 0.16 -12.71 20.75
N PRO A 78 -0.23 -13.76 21.46
CA PRO A 78 -1.36 -14.62 21.09
C PRO A 78 -2.72 -13.90 21.08
N THR A 79 -2.83 -12.71 21.68
CA THR A 79 -4.12 -12.01 21.82
C THR A 79 -4.59 -11.28 20.56
N LYS A 80 -3.75 -11.17 19.53
CA LYS A 80 -4.01 -10.31 18.35
C LYS A 80 -3.85 -11.00 17.01
N GLU A 81 -3.41 -12.24 17.00
CA GLU A 81 -2.97 -12.95 15.80
C GLU A 81 -4.10 -13.77 15.17
N ASN A 82 -4.19 -13.73 13.82
CA ASN A 82 -5.22 -14.44 13.07
C ASN A 82 -4.64 -14.96 11.74
N ASN A 83 -5.01 -16.20 11.37
CA ASN A 83 -4.62 -16.83 10.12
C ASN A 83 -5.10 -16.07 8.87
N GLU A 84 -6.25 -15.39 8.94
CA GLU A 84 -6.73 -14.52 7.86
C GLU A 84 -5.70 -13.45 7.50
N TYR A 85 -5.06 -12.84 8.51
CA TYR A 85 -4.03 -11.83 8.27
C TYR A 85 -2.77 -12.43 7.65
N VAL A 86 -2.37 -13.65 8.04
CA VAL A 86 -1.25 -14.37 7.44
C VAL A 86 -1.46 -14.54 5.93
N GLU A 87 -2.62 -15.07 5.53
CA GLU A 87 -2.94 -15.29 4.12
C GLU A 87 -2.97 -13.98 3.32
N ASN A 88 -3.57 -12.93 3.89
CA ASN A 88 -3.63 -11.63 3.23
C ASN A 88 -2.24 -11.01 3.04
N ILE A 89 -1.38 -11.09 4.07
CA ILE A 89 0.01 -10.60 4.01
C ILE A 89 0.78 -11.29 2.89
N LEU A 90 0.68 -12.61 2.77
CA LEU A 90 1.34 -13.38 1.70
C LEU A 90 0.82 -12.99 0.32
N ASN A 91 -0.49 -12.83 0.19
CA ASN A 91 -1.12 -12.38 -1.06
C ASN A 91 -0.66 -10.97 -1.46
N ASP A 92 -0.54 -10.04 -0.51
CA ASP A 92 -0.10 -8.68 -0.77
C ASP A 92 1.37 -8.61 -1.21
N ILE A 93 2.26 -9.39 -0.58
CA ILE A 93 3.68 -9.49 -0.98
C ILE A 93 3.80 -10.08 -2.39
N SER A 94 3.07 -11.16 -2.66
CA SER A 94 3.02 -11.79 -3.99
C SER A 94 2.48 -10.83 -5.05
N TRP A 95 1.42 -10.10 -4.74
CA TRP A 95 0.84 -9.10 -5.64
C TRP A 95 1.79 -7.95 -5.94
N LEU A 96 2.60 -7.52 -4.95
CA LEU A 96 3.67 -6.54 -5.17
C LEU A 96 4.79 -7.07 -6.10
N GLY A 97 4.76 -8.35 -6.47
CA GLY A 97 5.69 -8.98 -7.40
C GLY A 97 6.91 -9.62 -6.76
N PHE A 98 6.94 -9.75 -5.44
CA PHE A 98 8.06 -10.34 -4.71
C PHE A 98 7.87 -11.82 -4.40
N LYS A 99 8.99 -12.53 -4.29
CA LYS A 99 9.05 -13.95 -3.93
C LYS A 99 9.97 -14.10 -2.72
N TRP A 100 9.50 -14.83 -1.73
CA TRP A 100 10.27 -15.13 -0.52
C TRP A 100 11.01 -16.47 -0.63
N GLY A 101 12.06 -16.61 0.18
CA GLY A 101 12.78 -17.88 0.34
C GLY A 101 11.98 -18.85 1.21
N ASN A 102 11.89 -18.55 2.49
CA ASN A 102 11.17 -19.35 3.47
C ASN A 102 10.16 -18.51 4.26
N ILE A 103 9.23 -19.20 4.90
CA ILE A 103 8.32 -18.62 5.89
C ILE A 103 8.69 -19.19 7.24
N TYR A 104 8.93 -18.31 8.21
CA TYR A 104 9.23 -18.61 9.60
C TYR A 104 8.21 -17.92 10.51
N TYR A 105 8.16 -18.36 11.74
CA TYR A 105 7.36 -17.77 12.81
C TYR A 105 8.24 -17.60 14.05
N ALA A 106 8.06 -16.53 14.81
CA ALA A 106 8.76 -16.37 16.08
C ALA A 106 8.45 -17.53 17.04
N SER A 107 7.24 -18.08 16.96
CA SER A 107 6.82 -19.26 17.72
C SER A 107 7.56 -20.55 17.37
N ASP A 108 8.24 -20.64 16.23
CA ASP A 108 9.11 -21.78 15.89
C ASP A 108 10.33 -21.85 16.84
N TYR A 109 10.69 -20.75 17.46
CA TYR A 109 11.88 -20.60 18.32
C TYR A 109 11.56 -20.50 19.81
N PHE A 110 10.31 -20.67 20.24
CA PHE A 110 9.92 -20.49 21.64
C PHE A 110 10.69 -21.41 22.59
N ASP A 111 10.98 -22.65 22.20
CA ASP A 111 11.81 -23.56 23.00
C ASP A 111 13.24 -23.03 23.17
N GLN A 112 13.88 -22.56 22.09
CA GLN A 112 15.24 -21.99 22.11
C GLN A 112 15.30 -20.66 22.87
N LEU A 113 14.26 -19.81 22.73
CA LEU A 113 14.15 -18.56 23.49
C LEU A 113 13.98 -18.83 24.99
N TRP A 114 13.24 -19.88 25.35
CA TRP A 114 13.10 -20.32 26.73
C TRP A 114 14.44 -20.80 27.32
N GLU A 115 15.17 -21.63 26.59
CA GLU A 115 16.52 -22.10 26.99
C GLU A 115 17.47 -20.93 27.16
N PHE A 116 17.44 -19.95 26.29
CA PHE A 116 18.26 -18.75 26.40
C PHE A 116 17.87 -17.91 27.62
N ALA A 117 16.59 -17.73 27.92
CA ALA A 117 16.13 -17.05 29.12
C ALA A 117 16.60 -17.78 30.40
N VAL A 118 16.53 -19.11 30.45
CA VAL A 118 17.08 -19.93 31.55
C VAL A 118 18.58 -19.73 31.70
N TRP A 119 19.32 -19.68 30.59
CA TRP A 119 20.76 -19.38 30.62
C TRP A 119 21.04 -17.98 31.20
N MET A 120 20.29 -16.97 30.79
CA MET A 120 20.41 -15.62 31.32
C MET A 120 20.19 -15.56 32.84
N ILE A 121 19.18 -16.26 33.36
CA ILE A 121 18.94 -16.34 34.81
C ILE A 121 20.12 -17.00 35.51
N LYS A 122 20.59 -18.15 35.02
CA LYS A 122 21.74 -18.92 35.60
C LYS A 122 23.03 -18.11 35.64
N ASN A 123 23.22 -17.18 34.71
CA ASN A 123 24.43 -16.35 34.65
C ASN A 123 24.21 -14.95 35.25
N GLY A 124 23.08 -14.72 35.95
CA GLY A 124 22.80 -13.46 36.64
C GLY A 124 22.45 -12.29 35.72
N HIS A 125 22.07 -12.57 34.47
CA HIS A 125 21.65 -11.58 33.46
C HIS A 125 20.13 -11.35 33.43
N ALA A 126 19.35 -12.08 34.20
CA ALA A 126 17.90 -11.90 34.32
C ALA A 126 17.39 -12.30 35.70
N TYR A 127 16.26 -11.76 36.11
CA TYR A 127 15.60 -11.99 37.38
C TYR A 127 14.08 -11.89 37.27
N ILE A 128 13.34 -12.57 38.15
CA ILE A 128 11.88 -12.43 38.24
C ILE A 128 11.54 -11.23 39.12
N ASP A 129 10.65 -10.39 38.57
CA ASP A 129 10.10 -9.21 39.21
C ASP A 129 8.58 -9.39 39.43
N GLU A 130 8.13 -9.26 40.68
CA GLU A 130 6.72 -9.37 41.08
C GLU A 130 6.05 -8.02 41.29
N GLN A 131 6.65 -6.95 40.76
CA GLN A 131 6.05 -5.62 40.77
C GLN A 131 4.97 -5.50 39.68
N THR A 132 4.01 -4.60 39.92
CA THR A 132 3.00 -4.26 38.91
C THR A 132 3.63 -3.47 37.75
N ALA A 133 2.91 -3.42 36.62
CA ALA A 133 3.34 -2.64 35.47
C ALA A 133 3.55 -1.15 35.79
N GLU A 134 2.69 -0.59 36.66
CA GLU A 134 2.79 0.81 37.12
C GLU A 134 4.04 1.04 37.96
N GLN A 135 4.34 0.13 38.90
CA GLN A 135 5.56 0.21 39.73
C GLN A 135 6.83 0.14 38.87
N ILE A 136 6.85 -0.80 37.91
CA ILE A 136 7.97 -0.94 36.97
C ILE A 136 8.13 0.33 36.12
N ALA A 137 7.02 0.90 35.62
CA ALA A 137 7.04 2.12 34.82
C ALA A 137 7.56 3.31 35.62
N GLU A 138 7.11 3.48 36.86
CA GLU A 138 7.56 4.55 37.77
C GLU A 138 9.06 4.43 38.08
N GLN A 139 9.54 3.22 38.35
CA GLN A 139 10.94 2.96 38.64
C GLN A 139 11.88 3.17 37.46
N LYS A 140 11.39 3.08 36.22
CA LYS A 140 12.22 3.35 35.04
C LYS A 140 12.77 4.78 35.00
N GLY A 141 12.13 5.73 35.72
CA GLY A 141 12.52 7.14 35.70
C GLY A 141 12.21 7.84 34.39
N THR A 142 13.03 8.80 34.00
CA THR A 142 12.89 9.56 32.74
C THR A 142 14.22 9.53 31.95
N PRO A 143 14.25 9.97 30.70
CA PRO A 143 15.53 10.04 29.96
C PRO A 143 16.63 10.87 30.67
N THR A 144 16.25 11.81 31.52
CA THR A 144 17.16 12.70 32.26
C THR A 144 17.37 12.32 33.72
N THR A 145 16.55 11.41 34.27
CA THR A 145 16.68 10.87 35.62
C THR A 145 16.90 9.37 35.59
N PRO A 146 17.96 8.85 36.27
CA PRO A 146 18.18 7.41 36.36
C PRO A 146 16.98 6.67 36.93
N GLY A 147 16.82 5.42 36.53
CA GLY A 147 15.86 4.51 37.12
C GLY A 147 16.32 4.01 38.49
N VAL A 148 15.37 3.46 39.24
CA VAL A 148 15.60 2.83 40.55
C VAL A 148 15.55 1.32 40.39
N ALA A 149 16.50 0.60 40.96
CA ALA A 149 16.51 -0.86 40.90
C ALA A 149 15.30 -1.48 41.59
N SER A 150 14.74 -2.53 41.01
CA SER A 150 13.69 -3.32 41.64
C SER A 150 14.17 -3.96 42.94
N PRO A 151 13.32 -4.07 43.99
CA PRO A 151 13.66 -4.83 45.19
C PRO A 151 13.94 -6.30 44.93
N TYR A 152 13.48 -6.84 43.77
CA TYR A 152 13.69 -8.23 43.36
C TYR A 152 14.93 -8.42 42.47
N ARG A 153 15.67 -7.36 42.14
CA ARG A 153 16.78 -7.39 41.19
C ARG A 153 17.92 -8.33 41.61
N ASP A 154 18.14 -8.46 42.92
CA ASP A 154 19.18 -9.32 43.51
C ASP A 154 18.62 -10.60 44.12
N ARG A 155 17.44 -11.05 43.65
CA ARG A 155 16.82 -12.34 44.02
C ARG A 155 17.76 -13.50 43.72
N PRO A 156 17.84 -14.55 44.56
CA PRO A 156 18.64 -15.73 44.32
C PRO A 156 18.31 -16.37 42.96
N ILE A 157 19.32 -16.89 42.29
CA ILE A 157 19.20 -17.52 40.96
C ILE A 157 18.21 -18.67 40.98
N GLU A 158 18.29 -19.53 42.00
CA GLU A 158 17.44 -20.70 42.18
C GLU A 158 15.97 -20.30 42.31
N GLU A 159 15.68 -19.26 43.07
CA GLU A 159 14.33 -18.73 43.25
C GLU A 159 13.78 -18.14 41.95
N SER A 160 14.61 -17.38 41.20
CA SER A 160 14.23 -16.85 39.90
C SER A 160 13.95 -17.96 38.89
N LEU A 161 14.71 -19.06 38.90
CA LEU A 161 14.47 -20.23 38.04
C LEU A 161 13.17 -20.94 38.38
N GLU A 162 12.88 -21.14 39.67
CA GLU A 162 11.63 -21.74 40.12
C GLU A 162 10.42 -20.91 39.70
N LEU A 163 10.45 -19.61 39.94
CA LEU A 163 9.39 -18.69 39.54
C LEU A 163 9.23 -18.59 38.03
N PHE A 164 10.31 -18.59 37.27
CA PHE A 164 10.25 -18.58 35.81
C PHE A 164 9.56 -19.83 35.27
N ASN A 165 9.87 -21.02 35.80
CA ASN A 165 9.16 -22.24 35.46
C ASN A 165 7.68 -22.17 35.84
N LYS A 166 7.35 -21.57 37.01
CA LYS A 166 5.97 -21.35 37.43
C LYS A 166 5.21 -20.41 36.50
N MET A 167 5.85 -19.40 35.89
CA MET A 167 5.21 -18.53 34.90
C MET A 167 4.58 -19.32 33.74
N ASN A 168 5.15 -20.46 33.36
CA ASN A 168 4.67 -21.26 32.25
C ASN A 168 3.67 -22.34 32.67
N THR A 169 3.05 -22.23 33.83
CA THR A 169 2.01 -23.16 34.30
C THR A 169 0.61 -22.55 34.18
N PRO A 170 -0.45 -23.38 34.02
CA PRO A 170 -1.83 -22.90 33.97
C PRO A 170 -2.28 -22.16 35.25
N GLU A 171 -1.63 -22.43 36.39
CA GLU A 171 -1.91 -21.82 37.68
C GLU A 171 -1.29 -20.45 37.88
N SER A 172 -0.40 -20.03 36.97
CA SER A 172 0.20 -18.69 37.01
C SER A 172 -0.89 -17.62 36.80
N VAL A 173 -0.67 -16.42 37.32
CA VAL A 173 -1.63 -15.32 37.23
C VAL A 173 -1.05 -14.22 36.33
N GLU A 174 -1.81 -13.82 35.31
CA GLU A 174 -1.41 -12.71 34.43
C GLU A 174 -1.13 -11.44 35.25
N GLY A 175 -0.01 -10.78 34.96
CA GLY A 175 0.40 -9.56 35.64
C GLY A 175 1.01 -9.77 37.04
N SER A 176 1.08 -11.01 37.57
CA SER A 176 1.64 -11.27 38.89
C SER A 176 3.17 -11.21 38.93
N MET A 177 3.82 -11.54 37.84
CA MET A 177 5.27 -11.51 37.72
C MET A 177 5.71 -11.43 36.26
N VAL A 178 6.93 -10.94 36.04
CA VAL A 178 7.58 -10.85 34.74
C VAL A 178 9.05 -11.25 34.85
N LEU A 179 9.67 -11.74 33.78
CA LEU A 179 11.12 -11.88 33.71
C LEU A 179 11.72 -10.60 33.12
N ARG A 180 12.71 -10.04 33.82
CA ARG A 180 13.43 -8.84 33.40
C ARG A 180 14.89 -9.16 33.14
N ALA A 181 15.48 -8.59 32.06
CA ALA A 181 16.91 -8.58 31.89
C ALA A 181 17.57 -7.65 32.92
N LYS A 182 18.72 -8.05 33.46
CA LYS A 182 19.50 -7.26 34.42
C LYS A 182 20.57 -6.46 33.67
N LEU A 183 20.23 -5.21 33.33
CA LEU A 183 21.08 -4.30 32.57
C LEU A 183 21.38 -3.01 33.37
N ASP A 184 21.53 -1.87 32.71
CA ASP A 184 21.91 -0.61 33.34
C ASP A 184 20.69 0.30 33.60
N MET A 185 20.30 0.43 34.88
CA MET A 185 19.18 1.30 35.31
C MET A 185 19.47 2.79 35.16
N ALA A 186 20.74 3.21 35.00
CA ALA A 186 21.13 4.58 34.78
C ALA A 186 21.28 4.96 33.31
N ASN A 187 21.12 4.02 32.41
CA ASN A 187 21.27 4.24 30.96
C ASN A 187 20.29 5.33 30.47
N PRO A 188 20.72 6.34 29.70
CA PRO A 188 19.82 7.34 29.13
C PRO A 188 18.79 6.73 28.16
N ASN A 189 19.10 5.60 27.52
CA ASN A 189 18.14 4.83 26.75
C ASN A 189 17.26 3.99 27.68
N MET A 190 15.99 4.38 27.81
CA MET A 190 15.03 3.72 28.70
C MET A 190 14.72 2.28 28.33
N HIS A 191 14.92 1.87 27.05
CA HIS A 191 14.78 0.47 26.64
C HIS A 191 15.87 -0.43 27.26
N PHE A 192 16.97 0.14 27.71
CA PHE A 192 18.10 -0.58 28.31
C PHE A 192 18.01 -0.68 29.84
N ARG A 193 16.94 -0.11 30.46
CA ARG A 193 16.72 -0.12 31.92
C ARG A 193 15.92 -1.35 32.33
N ASP A 194 16.60 -2.45 32.60
CA ASP A 194 16.02 -3.74 33.00
C ASP A 194 14.71 -4.06 32.28
N PRO A 195 14.72 -4.25 30.96
CA PRO A 195 13.52 -4.49 30.17
C PRO A 195 12.84 -5.81 30.54
N ILE A 196 11.51 -5.84 30.42
CA ILE A 196 10.72 -7.07 30.50
C ILE A 196 11.02 -7.90 29.27
N ILE A 197 11.36 -9.19 29.47
CA ILE A 197 11.68 -10.14 28.39
C ILE A 197 10.69 -11.29 28.28
N TYR A 198 9.95 -11.63 29.36
CA TYR A 198 8.83 -12.57 29.37
C TYR A 198 7.68 -12.06 30.22
N ARG A 199 6.46 -12.41 29.82
CA ARG A 199 5.20 -12.11 30.50
C ARG A 199 4.26 -13.31 30.48
N ILE A 200 3.29 -13.37 31.42
CA ILE A 200 2.26 -14.40 31.50
C ILE A 200 1.06 -13.96 30.63
N ILE A 201 0.59 -14.85 29.74
CA ILE A 201 -0.64 -14.69 28.95
C ILE A 201 -1.29 -16.06 28.81
N HIS A 202 -2.56 -16.19 29.17
CA HIS A 202 -3.31 -17.46 29.09
C HIS A 202 -4.10 -17.65 27.80
N THR A 203 -4.13 -16.64 26.91
CA THR A 203 -4.78 -16.77 25.60
C THR A 203 -4.06 -17.86 24.78
N PRO A 204 -4.78 -18.85 24.25
CA PRO A 204 -4.18 -19.88 23.39
C PRO A 204 -3.53 -19.25 22.16
N HIS A 205 -2.33 -19.66 21.85
CA HIS A 205 -1.61 -19.19 20.67
C HIS A 205 -2.10 -19.88 19.40
N HIS A 206 -2.22 -19.15 18.29
CA HIS A 206 -2.78 -19.65 17.03
C HIS A 206 -2.05 -20.87 16.45
N ARG A 207 -0.74 -21.06 16.77
CA ARG A 207 0.07 -22.20 16.30
C ARG A 207 0.43 -23.20 17.41
N THR A 208 0.82 -22.71 18.58
CA THR A 208 1.30 -23.57 19.68
C THR A 208 0.20 -23.96 20.67
N GLY A 209 -1.02 -23.45 20.49
CA GLY A 209 -2.17 -23.74 21.35
C GLY A 209 -1.91 -23.33 22.80
N THR A 210 -2.09 -24.28 23.73
CA THR A 210 -1.93 -24.07 25.18
C THR A 210 -0.58 -24.57 25.72
N LYS A 211 0.41 -24.80 24.85
CA LYS A 211 1.76 -25.26 25.27
C LYS A 211 2.45 -24.24 26.18
N TRP A 212 2.21 -22.94 25.93
CA TRP A 212 2.84 -21.85 26.61
C TRP A 212 1.83 -21.00 27.39
N ASN A 213 2.22 -20.55 28.57
CA ASN A 213 1.55 -19.55 29.39
C ASN A 213 2.46 -18.34 29.65
N ALA A 214 3.76 -18.49 29.39
CA ALA A 214 4.74 -17.41 29.42
C ALA A 214 5.26 -17.16 28.00
N TYR A 215 5.18 -15.91 27.54
CA TYR A 215 5.53 -15.50 26.18
C TYR A 215 6.67 -14.49 26.18
N PRO A 216 7.62 -14.60 25.24
CA PRO A 216 8.70 -13.65 25.11
C PRO A 216 8.17 -12.29 24.63
N MET A 217 8.83 -11.22 25.04
CA MET A 217 8.59 -9.89 24.49
C MET A 217 9.27 -9.74 23.14
N TYR A 218 8.74 -8.85 22.29
CA TYR A 218 9.27 -8.57 20.96
C TYR A 218 10.78 -8.30 20.96
N ASP A 219 11.24 -7.37 21.79
CA ASP A 219 12.65 -6.98 21.86
C ASP A 219 13.60 -8.14 22.24
N PHE A 220 13.09 -9.13 22.97
CA PHE A 220 13.83 -10.32 23.31
C PHE A 220 13.83 -11.35 22.17
N ALA A 221 12.69 -11.59 21.53
CA ALA A 221 12.55 -12.62 20.51
C ALA A 221 13.17 -12.23 19.17
N HIS A 222 13.08 -10.95 18.80
CA HIS A 222 13.38 -10.45 17.46
C HIS A 222 14.84 -10.70 17.01
N GLY A 223 15.82 -10.26 17.81
CA GLY A 223 17.24 -10.42 17.49
C GLY A 223 17.68 -11.89 17.46
N GLN A 224 17.18 -12.71 18.39
CA GLN A 224 17.45 -14.14 18.45
C GLN A 224 16.88 -14.88 17.24
N SER A 225 15.64 -14.54 16.84
CA SER A 225 15.05 -15.11 15.63
C SER A 225 15.87 -14.76 14.39
N ASP A 226 16.34 -13.52 14.25
CA ASP A 226 17.26 -13.12 13.18
C ASP A 226 18.53 -13.97 13.19
N TYR A 227 19.07 -14.23 14.38
CA TYR A 227 20.27 -15.06 14.53
C TYR A 227 20.01 -16.52 14.13
N PHE A 228 18.92 -17.14 14.58
CA PHE A 228 18.58 -18.53 14.27
C PHE A 228 18.30 -18.75 12.79
N GLU A 229 17.69 -17.77 12.11
CA GLU A 229 17.41 -17.81 10.68
C GLU A 229 18.62 -17.48 9.81
N GLY A 230 19.67 -16.89 10.36
CA GLY A 230 20.85 -16.47 9.62
C GLY A 230 20.66 -15.16 8.85
N VAL A 231 19.78 -14.27 9.32
CA VAL A 231 19.56 -12.94 8.76
C VAL A 231 20.82 -12.09 8.92
N THR A 232 21.35 -11.58 7.82
CA THR A 232 22.58 -10.78 7.85
C THR A 232 22.31 -9.30 8.07
N HIS A 233 21.27 -8.78 7.41
CA HIS A 233 20.85 -7.38 7.47
C HIS A 233 19.39 -7.31 7.89
N SER A 234 19.21 -6.94 9.15
CA SER A 234 17.92 -6.80 9.83
C SER A 234 17.41 -5.37 9.62
N ILE A 235 16.64 -5.16 8.55
CA ILE A 235 16.21 -3.82 8.14
C ILE A 235 14.84 -3.51 8.75
N CYS A 236 14.68 -2.32 9.34
CA CYS A 236 13.45 -1.87 10.01
C CYS A 236 13.29 -0.34 9.92
N THR A 237 12.24 0.20 10.55
CA THR A 237 11.98 1.65 10.54
C THR A 237 12.70 2.38 11.68
N LEU A 238 12.85 3.72 11.58
CA LEU A 238 13.57 4.58 12.53
C LEU A 238 13.04 4.50 13.97
N GLU A 239 11.82 4.07 14.18
CA GLU A 239 11.25 3.87 15.52
C GLU A 239 12.03 2.83 16.36
N PHE A 240 12.75 1.92 15.69
CA PHE A 240 13.58 0.90 16.33
C PHE A 240 15.02 1.33 16.62
N VAL A 241 15.42 2.57 16.29
CA VAL A 241 16.76 3.09 16.63
C VAL A 241 17.05 2.97 18.14
N PRO A 242 16.14 3.34 19.07
CA PRO A 242 16.37 3.15 20.51
C PRO A 242 16.43 1.69 20.95
N HIS A 243 15.89 0.75 20.15
CA HIS A 243 15.89 -0.69 20.46
C HIS A 243 17.20 -1.40 20.03
N ARG A 244 17.94 -0.84 19.06
CA ARG A 244 19.17 -1.46 18.53
C ARG A 244 20.23 -1.78 19.60
N PRO A 245 20.53 -0.92 20.59
CA PRO A 245 21.48 -1.31 21.65
C PRO A 245 21.05 -2.54 22.44
N LEU A 246 19.73 -2.73 22.64
CA LEU A 246 19.18 -3.90 23.30
C LEU A 246 19.28 -5.14 22.41
N TYR A 247 18.95 -5.01 21.11
CA TYR A 247 19.15 -6.03 20.11
C TYR A 247 20.59 -6.55 20.10
N ASP A 248 21.58 -5.65 20.01
CA ASP A 248 22.99 -5.99 20.00
C ASP A 248 23.41 -6.70 21.29
N LYS A 249 22.91 -6.23 22.45
CA LYS A 249 23.24 -6.81 23.75
C LYS A 249 22.72 -8.24 23.91
N PHE A 250 21.51 -8.53 23.42
CA PHE A 250 20.98 -9.90 23.46
C PHE A 250 21.73 -10.84 22.49
N ILE A 251 22.18 -10.34 21.33
CA ILE A 251 23.07 -11.11 20.45
C ILE A 251 24.40 -11.42 21.13
N ASP A 252 24.99 -10.47 21.87
CA ASP A 252 26.22 -10.71 22.64
C ASP A 252 26.02 -11.85 23.66
N PHE A 253 24.95 -11.80 24.45
CA PHE A 253 24.63 -12.85 25.41
C PHE A 253 24.36 -14.20 24.76
N LEU A 254 23.69 -14.22 23.61
CA LEU A 254 23.44 -15.47 22.87
C LEU A 254 24.74 -16.08 22.35
N LYS A 255 25.64 -15.25 21.83
CA LYS A 255 26.98 -15.72 21.39
C LYS A 255 27.82 -16.23 22.57
N GLU A 256 27.75 -15.55 23.73
CA GLU A 256 28.39 -16.03 24.96
C GLU A 256 27.84 -17.39 25.38
N MET A 257 26.51 -17.57 25.40
CA MET A 257 25.85 -18.85 25.68
C MET A 257 26.37 -19.98 24.77
N ARG A 258 26.61 -19.67 23.49
CA ARG A 258 27.02 -20.64 22.49
C ARG A 258 28.55 -20.85 22.45
N GLY A 259 29.32 -20.06 23.22
CA GLY A 259 30.79 -20.09 23.20
C GLY A 259 31.39 -19.59 21.89
N GLU A 260 30.67 -18.71 21.18
CA GLU A 260 31.12 -18.13 19.91
C GLU A 260 31.98 -16.87 20.17
N THR A 261 33.12 -16.79 19.48
CA THR A 261 34.01 -15.62 19.57
C THR A 261 33.66 -14.60 18.49
N GLU A 262 33.87 -13.32 18.75
CA GLU A 262 33.73 -12.29 17.73
C GLU A 262 34.90 -12.37 16.72
N ASN A 263 34.54 -12.61 15.46
CA ASN A 263 35.43 -12.56 14.31
C ASN A 263 34.69 -11.84 13.18
N ILE A 264 35.40 -11.07 12.35
CA ILE A 264 34.78 -10.33 11.22
C ILE A 264 34.07 -11.25 10.23
N HIS A 265 34.48 -12.50 10.12
CA HIS A 265 33.89 -13.52 9.25
C HIS A 265 32.80 -14.34 9.94
N ASP A 266 32.66 -14.22 11.27
CA ASP A 266 31.60 -14.88 12.02
C ASP A 266 30.27 -14.24 11.69
N PHE A 267 29.23 -15.08 11.66
CA PHE A 267 27.89 -14.59 11.42
C PHE A 267 27.39 -13.74 12.60
N ARG A 268 26.94 -12.52 12.30
CA ARG A 268 26.25 -11.63 13.24
C ARG A 268 25.19 -10.81 12.51
N PRO A 269 23.91 -10.91 12.87
CA PRO A 269 22.88 -10.06 12.30
C PRO A 269 23.13 -8.60 12.68
N ARG A 270 22.84 -7.69 11.77
CA ARG A 270 23.00 -6.25 11.96
C ARG A 270 21.68 -5.52 11.73
N GLN A 271 21.18 -4.82 12.74
CA GLN A 271 20.00 -3.98 12.61
C GLN A 271 20.34 -2.66 11.90
N ILE A 272 19.49 -2.29 10.92
CA ILE A 272 19.63 -1.06 10.09
C ILE A 272 18.26 -0.41 10.00
N GLU A 273 18.18 0.89 10.29
CA GLU A 273 16.91 1.61 10.31
C GLU A 273 16.84 2.66 9.21
N PHE A 274 15.64 2.77 8.60
CA PHE A 274 15.29 3.77 7.59
C PHE A 274 13.98 4.48 7.94
N ASN A 275 13.71 5.62 7.28
CA ASN A 275 12.52 6.41 7.53
C ASN A 275 11.24 5.69 7.09
N ARG A 276 10.23 5.71 7.96
CA ARG A 276 8.90 5.22 7.61
C ARG A 276 8.26 6.08 6.52
N LEU A 277 7.27 5.54 5.84
CA LEU A 277 6.45 6.29 4.89
C LEU A 277 5.32 7.00 5.63
N ASN A 278 5.28 8.32 5.50
CA ASN A 278 4.12 9.13 5.86
C ASN A 278 3.60 9.81 4.59
N LEU A 279 2.27 9.83 4.43
CA LEU A 279 1.58 10.46 3.29
C LEU A 279 0.59 11.50 3.79
N THR A 280 0.49 12.61 3.06
CA THR A 280 -0.56 13.60 3.30
C THR A 280 -1.94 12.98 3.15
N TYR A 281 -2.92 13.45 3.94
CA TYR A 281 -4.33 13.00 3.93
C TYR A 281 -4.52 11.51 4.23
N THR A 282 -3.55 10.84 4.89
CA THR A 282 -3.53 9.39 5.03
C THR A 282 -3.29 8.95 6.47
N MET A 283 -4.17 8.08 6.98
CA MET A 283 -4.00 7.43 8.28
C MET A 283 -3.11 6.19 8.14
N MET A 284 -2.02 6.14 8.93
CA MET A 284 -1.07 5.01 8.90
C MET A 284 -1.08 4.16 10.17
N SER A 285 -1.91 4.51 11.16
CA SER A 285 -2.04 3.76 12.41
C SER A 285 -2.95 2.55 12.25
N LYS A 286 -2.44 1.32 12.38
CA LYS A 286 -3.24 0.07 12.33
C LYS A 286 -4.45 0.11 13.25
N ARG A 287 -4.29 0.59 14.51
CA ARG A 287 -5.38 0.70 15.47
C ARG A 287 -6.51 1.61 14.98
N LYS A 288 -6.17 2.77 14.43
CA LYS A 288 -7.15 3.71 13.88
C LYS A 288 -7.78 3.21 12.59
N LEU A 289 -7.01 2.51 11.73
CA LEU A 289 -7.55 1.85 10.54
C LEU A 289 -8.56 0.75 10.90
N LEU A 290 -8.27 -0.06 11.92
CA LEU A 290 -9.21 -1.05 12.44
C LEU A 290 -10.47 -0.39 13.00
N ALA A 291 -10.35 0.74 13.69
CA ALA A 291 -11.49 1.50 14.21
C ALA A 291 -12.37 2.02 13.06
N LEU A 292 -11.81 2.54 11.96
CA LEU A 292 -12.57 2.96 10.78
C LEU A 292 -13.41 1.82 10.18
N VAL A 293 -12.88 0.60 10.17
CA VAL A 293 -13.61 -0.59 9.71
C VAL A 293 -14.72 -0.98 10.70
N ASN A 294 -14.39 -1.07 11.99
CA ASN A 294 -15.34 -1.52 13.03
C ASN A 294 -16.49 -0.53 13.24
N GLU A 295 -16.23 0.76 13.08
CA GLU A 295 -17.20 1.85 13.23
C GLU A 295 -18.00 2.11 11.94
N GLY A 296 -17.67 1.41 10.83
CA GLY A 296 -18.42 1.47 9.58
C GLY A 296 -18.17 2.74 8.74
N PHE A 297 -17.10 3.49 9.00
CA PHE A 297 -16.70 4.64 8.15
C PHE A 297 -16.20 4.21 6.77
N VAL A 298 -15.69 3.00 6.68
CA VAL A 298 -15.28 2.33 5.45
C VAL A 298 -15.91 0.94 5.37
N SER A 299 -16.04 0.37 4.16
CA SER A 299 -16.72 -0.91 3.92
C SER A 299 -15.93 -2.14 4.41
N GLY A 300 -14.63 -1.99 4.64
CA GLY A 300 -13.74 -3.06 5.06
C GLY A 300 -12.27 -2.70 4.85
N TRP A 301 -11.39 -3.66 5.08
CA TRP A 301 -9.97 -3.49 4.89
C TRP A 301 -9.55 -3.24 3.43
N ASP A 302 -10.38 -3.69 2.49
CA ASP A 302 -10.19 -3.51 1.04
C ASP A 302 -10.97 -2.32 0.47
N ASP A 303 -11.53 -1.45 1.31
CA ASP A 303 -12.18 -0.22 0.85
C ASP A 303 -11.17 0.61 0.04
N PRO A 304 -11.52 1.02 -1.20
CA PRO A 304 -10.62 1.80 -2.06
C PRO A 304 -10.15 3.16 -1.51
N ARG A 305 -10.71 3.63 -0.41
CA ARG A 305 -10.27 4.84 0.31
C ARG A 305 -9.20 4.56 1.36
N MET A 306 -9.02 3.28 1.72
CA MET A 306 -8.04 2.84 2.70
C MET A 306 -6.62 2.82 2.11
N PRO A 307 -5.58 3.15 2.90
CA PRO A 307 -4.20 3.05 2.46
C PRO A 307 -3.64 1.62 2.51
N THR A 308 -4.49 0.63 2.70
CA THR A 308 -4.13 -0.79 2.66
C THR A 308 -3.74 -1.21 1.24
N ILE A 309 -2.85 -2.18 1.12
CA ILE A 309 -2.45 -2.71 -0.18
C ILE A 309 -3.67 -3.32 -0.89
N SER A 310 -4.53 -4.02 -0.16
CA SER A 310 -5.78 -4.58 -0.69
C SER A 310 -6.76 -3.49 -1.17
N GLY A 311 -6.90 -2.38 -0.43
CA GLY A 311 -7.75 -1.25 -0.83
C GLY A 311 -7.20 -0.54 -2.08
N MET A 312 -5.89 -0.32 -2.14
CA MET A 312 -5.23 0.28 -3.30
C MET A 312 -5.35 -0.62 -4.54
N ARG A 313 -5.17 -1.93 -4.37
CA ARG A 313 -5.38 -2.92 -5.44
C ARG A 313 -6.81 -2.89 -5.95
N ARG A 314 -7.81 -2.90 -5.07
CA ARG A 314 -9.23 -2.79 -5.42
C ARG A 314 -9.57 -1.47 -6.12
N ARG A 315 -8.90 -0.38 -5.75
CA ARG A 315 -9.03 0.91 -6.41
C ARG A 315 -8.44 0.93 -7.82
N GLY A 316 -7.53 0.00 -8.14
CA GLY A 316 -6.89 -0.10 -9.45
C GLY A 316 -5.46 0.47 -9.49
N TYR A 317 -4.77 0.58 -8.35
CA TYR A 317 -3.33 0.83 -8.35
C TYR A 317 -2.60 -0.42 -8.81
N SER A 318 -1.56 -0.26 -9.61
CA SER A 318 -0.69 -1.37 -10.02
C SER A 318 0.46 -1.57 -9.02
N PRO A 319 0.98 -2.80 -8.89
CA PRO A 319 2.14 -3.04 -8.04
C PRO A 319 3.36 -2.23 -8.50
N GLU A 320 3.56 -2.09 -9.82
CA GLU A 320 4.64 -1.30 -10.39
C GLU A 320 4.54 0.18 -10.03
N SER A 321 3.32 0.74 -10.04
CA SER A 321 3.13 2.15 -9.67
C SER A 321 3.50 2.42 -8.21
N ILE A 322 3.19 1.49 -7.30
CA ILE A 322 3.55 1.59 -5.89
C ILE A 322 5.08 1.48 -5.74
N ARG A 323 5.72 0.52 -6.40
CA ARG A 323 7.18 0.37 -6.39
C ARG A 323 7.90 1.59 -6.96
N ASN A 324 7.44 2.10 -8.09
CA ASN A 324 7.99 3.31 -8.73
C ASN A 324 7.88 4.54 -7.82
N PHE A 325 6.75 4.69 -7.13
CA PHE A 325 6.58 5.75 -6.14
C PHE A 325 7.58 5.62 -5.00
N ILE A 326 7.69 4.43 -4.39
CA ILE A 326 8.63 4.16 -3.29
C ILE A 326 10.07 4.44 -3.74
N ASP A 327 10.42 4.03 -4.93
CA ASP A 327 11.72 4.29 -5.55
C ASP A 327 12.00 5.79 -5.73
N SER A 328 10.97 6.57 -6.08
CA SER A 328 11.09 8.01 -6.33
C SER A 328 11.33 8.81 -5.04
N ILE A 329 10.72 8.41 -3.93
CA ILE A 329 10.91 9.07 -2.62
C ILE A 329 12.16 8.59 -1.90
N GLY A 330 12.66 7.40 -2.23
CA GLY A 330 13.89 6.83 -1.69
C GLY A 330 13.84 6.51 -0.19
N TYR A 331 15.04 6.20 0.35
CA TYR A 331 15.25 5.81 1.75
C TYR A 331 16.25 6.75 2.41
N THR A 332 15.89 7.28 3.57
CA THR A 332 16.70 8.25 4.32
C THR A 332 16.71 7.91 5.81
N LYS A 333 17.50 8.63 6.59
CA LYS A 333 17.54 8.55 8.06
C LYS A 333 16.71 9.66 8.73
N PHE A 334 15.84 10.32 7.99
CA PHE A 334 14.99 11.39 8.49
C PHE A 334 13.55 11.16 8.03
N ASP A 335 12.61 11.33 8.94
CA ASP A 335 11.19 11.26 8.60
C ASP A 335 10.79 12.44 7.68
N ALA A 336 9.91 12.13 6.74
CA ALA A 336 9.35 13.10 5.81
C ALA A 336 7.86 12.81 5.60
N LEU A 337 7.06 13.86 5.45
CA LEU A 337 5.68 13.76 4.99
C LEU A 337 5.66 13.92 3.47
N ASN A 338 5.31 12.86 2.75
CA ASN A 338 5.27 12.83 1.29
C ASN A 338 3.88 13.22 0.79
N GLU A 339 3.84 13.94 -0.33
CA GLU A 339 2.57 14.32 -0.93
C GLU A 339 1.87 13.13 -1.60
N MET A 340 0.60 12.92 -1.30
CA MET A 340 -0.23 11.90 -1.96
C MET A 340 -0.25 12.09 -3.48
N ALA A 341 -0.14 13.33 -3.96
CA ALA A 341 -0.06 13.66 -5.38
C ALA A 341 1.13 12.99 -6.10
N LEU A 342 2.24 12.73 -5.41
CA LEU A 342 3.38 11.99 -5.98
C LEU A 342 3.03 10.53 -6.24
N LEU A 343 2.35 9.86 -5.29
CA LEU A 343 1.84 8.51 -5.49
C LEU A 343 0.86 8.45 -6.66
N GLU A 344 -0.09 9.38 -6.70
CA GLU A 344 -1.07 9.44 -7.80
C GLU A 344 -0.41 9.75 -9.15
N SER A 345 0.69 10.51 -9.17
CA SER A 345 1.47 10.73 -10.39
C SER A 345 2.13 9.44 -10.88
N ALA A 346 2.75 8.68 -9.98
CA ALA A 346 3.33 7.38 -10.32
C ALA A 346 2.27 6.39 -10.86
N VAL A 347 1.06 6.42 -10.28
CA VAL A 347 -0.08 5.63 -10.77
C VAL A 347 -0.50 6.06 -12.18
N ARG A 348 -0.62 7.36 -12.44
CA ARG A 348 -0.95 7.87 -13.79
C ARG A 348 0.10 7.49 -14.83
N ASP A 349 1.37 7.63 -14.50
CA ASP A 349 2.49 7.34 -15.39
C ASP A 349 2.55 5.86 -15.78
N ASP A 350 2.27 4.99 -14.83
CA ASP A 350 2.21 3.55 -15.07
C ASP A 350 0.96 3.17 -15.87
N LEU A 351 -0.22 3.63 -15.45
CA LEU A 351 -1.48 3.31 -16.12
C LEU A 351 -1.55 3.89 -17.53
N ASN A 352 -0.88 5.00 -17.82
CA ASN A 352 -0.80 5.52 -19.18
C ASN A 352 -0.19 4.51 -20.16
N LYS A 353 0.74 3.70 -19.69
CA LYS A 353 1.45 2.69 -20.52
C LYS A 353 0.67 1.39 -20.71
N ARG A 354 -0.23 1.04 -19.76
CA ARG A 354 -0.89 -0.28 -19.74
C ARG A 354 -2.41 -0.29 -19.81
N ALA A 355 -3.06 0.81 -19.45
CA ALA A 355 -4.52 0.84 -19.41
C ALA A 355 -5.14 0.83 -20.81
N LEU A 356 -6.13 -0.01 -21.04
CA LEU A 356 -6.88 -0.07 -22.29
C LEU A 356 -7.82 1.13 -22.38
N ARG A 357 -7.84 1.82 -23.53
CA ARG A 357 -8.68 3.00 -23.78
C ARG A 357 -10.06 2.56 -24.19
N VAL A 358 -11.06 2.98 -23.45
CA VAL A 358 -12.47 2.68 -23.70
C VAL A 358 -13.33 3.92 -23.63
N SER A 359 -14.47 3.89 -24.29
CA SER A 359 -15.48 4.94 -24.21
C SER A 359 -16.46 4.67 -23.06
N ALA A 360 -16.66 5.68 -22.22
CA ALA A 360 -17.64 5.67 -21.15
C ALA A 360 -18.19 7.09 -20.97
N VAL A 361 -19.44 7.21 -20.59
CA VAL A 361 -20.14 8.48 -20.34
C VAL A 361 -20.73 8.44 -18.94
N LEU A 362 -20.30 9.35 -18.08
CA LEU A 362 -20.64 9.37 -16.66
C LEU A 362 -21.87 10.23 -16.36
N ASP A 363 -22.01 11.36 -17.05
CA ASP A 363 -23.18 12.24 -16.97
C ASP A 363 -23.82 12.38 -18.37
N PRO A 364 -24.66 11.41 -18.76
CA PRO A 364 -25.11 11.28 -20.11
C PRO A 364 -26.14 12.33 -20.51
N VAL A 365 -26.01 12.82 -21.74
CA VAL A 365 -27.07 13.49 -22.50
C VAL A 365 -27.18 12.86 -23.87
N LYS A 366 -28.41 12.71 -24.37
CA LYS A 366 -28.66 12.07 -25.65
C LYS A 366 -28.24 12.98 -26.80
N LEU A 367 -27.51 12.41 -27.77
CA LEU A 367 -27.14 13.03 -29.02
C LEU A 367 -27.77 12.22 -30.17
N VAL A 368 -28.64 12.86 -30.96
CA VAL A 368 -29.30 12.27 -32.13
C VAL A 368 -28.65 12.79 -33.41
N ILE A 369 -28.15 11.87 -34.23
CA ILE A 369 -27.61 12.18 -35.56
C ILE A 369 -28.77 12.16 -36.56
N THR A 370 -29.35 13.31 -36.84
CA THR A 370 -30.65 13.42 -37.52
C THR A 370 -30.65 12.90 -38.96
N ASN A 371 -29.56 13.06 -39.68
CA ASN A 371 -29.38 12.58 -41.05
C ASN A 371 -28.73 11.18 -41.13
N TYR A 372 -28.55 10.45 -40.03
CA TYR A 372 -28.09 9.06 -40.01
C TYR A 372 -29.30 8.14 -40.17
N PRO A 373 -29.25 7.11 -41.05
CA PRO A 373 -30.39 6.24 -41.31
C PRO A 373 -30.86 5.49 -40.06
N GLU A 374 -32.18 5.37 -39.91
CA GLU A 374 -32.78 4.63 -38.79
C GLU A 374 -32.41 3.15 -38.84
N GLY A 375 -32.03 2.58 -37.70
CA GLY A 375 -31.66 1.17 -37.57
C GLY A 375 -30.33 0.76 -38.21
N GLN A 376 -29.63 1.70 -38.88
CA GLN A 376 -28.27 1.43 -39.38
C GLN A 376 -27.25 1.47 -38.26
N THR A 377 -26.31 0.53 -38.32
CA THR A 377 -25.12 0.51 -37.42
C THR A 377 -23.84 0.36 -38.27
N GLU A 378 -22.76 0.90 -37.75
CA GLU A 378 -21.43 0.74 -38.35
C GLU A 378 -20.42 0.40 -37.27
N GLU A 379 -19.47 -0.45 -37.61
CA GLU A 379 -18.33 -0.73 -36.75
C GLU A 379 -17.20 0.27 -37.00
N MET A 380 -16.67 0.83 -35.88
CA MET A 380 -15.55 1.73 -35.87
C MET A 380 -14.39 1.06 -35.14
N GLU A 381 -13.20 1.15 -35.69
CA GLU A 381 -12.00 0.65 -35.04
C GLU A 381 -11.46 1.67 -34.02
N ALA A 382 -11.16 1.21 -32.82
CA ALA A 382 -10.54 1.98 -31.74
C ALA A 382 -9.25 1.32 -31.25
N VAL A 383 -8.19 2.11 -31.13
CA VAL A 383 -6.90 1.65 -30.60
C VAL A 383 -7.01 1.41 -29.11
N ASN A 384 -6.63 0.20 -28.67
CA ASN A 384 -6.66 -0.19 -27.26
C ASN A 384 -5.67 0.61 -26.43
N ASN A 385 -4.45 0.77 -26.91
CA ASN A 385 -3.42 1.53 -26.21
C ASN A 385 -2.45 2.18 -27.20
N PRO A 386 -2.45 3.52 -27.34
CA PRO A 386 -1.53 4.20 -28.25
C PRO A 386 -0.06 4.15 -27.81
N GLU A 387 0.23 3.78 -26.56
CA GLU A 387 1.60 3.60 -26.02
C GLU A 387 2.12 2.17 -26.26
N ASN A 388 1.25 1.23 -26.66
CA ASN A 388 1.61 -0.16 -26.88
C ASN A 388 0.81 -0.76 -28.05
N GLU A 389 1.41 -0.83 -29.23
CA GLU A 389 0.77 -1.39 -30.43
C GLU A 389 0.38 -2.87 -30.27
N ALA A 390 1.05 -3.62 -29.38
CA ALA A 390 0.75 -5.02 -29.13
C ALA A 390 -0.63 -5.25 -28.49
N ASP A 391 -1.20 -4.23 -27.85
CA ASP A 391 -2.55 -4.30 -27.28
C ASP A 391 -3.64 -4.31 -28.38
N GLY A 392 -3.30 -3.96 -29.61
CA GLY A 392 -4.19 -4.02 -30.76
C GLY A 392 -5.35 -3.02 -30.73
N THR A 393 -6.47 -3.43 -31.34
CA THR A 393 -7.67 -2.61 -31.50
C THR A 393 -8.90 -3.36 -31.05
N HIS A 394 -10.00 -2.64 -30.82
CA HIS A 394 -11.34 -3.21 -30.61
C HIS A 394 -12.36 -2.45 -31.46
N THR A 395 -13.56 -3.00 -31.54
CA THR A 395 -14.66 -2.43 -32.31
C THR A 395 -15.62 -1.68 -31.42
N ILE A 396 -16.01 -0.46 -31.84
CA ILE A 396 -17.10 0.34 -31.24
C ILE A 396 -18.22 0.43 -32.26
N THR A 397 -19.47 0.17 -31.86
CA THR A 397 -20.64 0.30 -32.73
C THR A 397 -21.13 1.74 -32.76
N PHE A 398 -21.23 2.35 -33.93
CA PHE A 398 -21.86 3.65 -34.17
C PHE A 398 -23.30 3.49 -34.60
N SER A 399 -24.21 4.31 -34.06
CA SER A 399 -25.63 4.31 -34.38
C SER A 399 -26.17 5.75 -34.47
N LYS A 400 -27.44 5.89 -34.80
CA LYS A 400 -28.13 7.19 -34.86
C LYS A 400 -28.21 7.86 -33.49
N ASN A 401 -28.45 7.09 -32.43
CA ASN A 401 -28.59 7.56 -31.07
C ASN A 401 -27.31 7.32 -30.28
N LEU A 402 -26.78 8.35 -29.67
CA LEU A 402 -25.53 8.32 -28.92
C LEU A 402 -25.72 8.95 -27.54
N TRP A 403 -24.86 8.56 -26.59
CA TRP A 403 -24.65 9.28 -25.34
C TRP A 403 -23.33 10.03 -25.40
N ILE A 404 -23.33 11.30 -24.94
CA ILE A 404 -22.12 12.11 -24.72
C ILE A 404 -22.16 12.69 -23.31
N GLU A 405 -21.03 13.19 -22.81
CA GLU A 405 -20.99 13.92 -21.55
C GLU A 405 -21.81 15.21 -21.64
N ARG A 406 -22.66 15.45 -20.65
CA ARG A 406 -23.45 16.69 -20.56
C ARG A 406 -22.58 17.94 -20.58
N GLU A 407 -21.42 17.90 -19.93
CA GLU A 407 -20.45 19.00 -19.92
C GLU A 407 -19.81 19.29 -21.28
N ASP A 408 -19.91 18.37 -22.23
CA ASP A 408 -19.39 18.54 -23.58
C ASP A 408 -20.32 19.38 -24.49
N PHE A 409 -21.50 19.72 -24.00
CA PHE A 409 -22.47 20.57 -24.72
C PHE A 409 -22.76 21.86 -23.95
N MET A 410 -22.86 22.96 -24.70
CA MET A 410 -23.34 24.25 -24.24
C MET A 410 -24.08 24.92 -25.39
N GLU A 411 -25.36 25.28 -25.16
CA GLU A 411 -26.20 25.90 -26.21
C GLU A 411 -25.62 27.24 -26.66
N GLU A 412 -25.30 28.11 -25.70
CA GLU A 412 -24.62 29.37 -25.93
C GLU A 412 -23.25 29.34 -25.28
N ALA A 413 -22.20 29.29 -26.07
CA ALA A 413 -20.85 29.09 -25.60
C ALA A 413 -19.91 30.26 -25.87
N SER A 414 -18.98 30.52 -24.96
CA SER A 414 -17.91 31.48 -25.14
C SER A 414 -16.95 31.05 -26.28
N LYS A 415 -16.21 32.01 -26.84
CA LYS A 415 -15.20 31.72 -27.89
C LYS A 415 -14.09 30.73 -27.45
N LYS A 416 -13.93 30.51 -26.15
CA LYS A 416 -12.95 29.58 -25.56
C LYS A 416 -13.50 28.19 -25.33
N PHE A 417 -14.79 27.94 -25.57
CA PHE A 417 -15.39 26.62 -25.45
C PHE A 417 -15.17 25.83 -26.74
N PHE A 418 -14.29 24.86 -26.69
CA PHE A 418 -13.89 24.00 -27.82
C PHE A 418 -14.59 22.64 -27.80
N ARG A 419 -15.85 22.59 -27.37
CA ARG A 419 -16.72 21.42 -27.36
C ARG A 419 -17.96 21.69 -28.22
N MET A 420 -19.02 20.91 -28.09
CA MET A 420 -20.20 21.01 -28.91
C MET A 420 -21.06 22.23 -28.53
N THR A 421 -21.44 23.03 -29.53
CA THR A 421 -22.40 24.12 -29.39
C THR A 421 -23.15 24.29 -30.70
N VAL A 422 -24.35 24.87 -30.65
CA VAL A 422 -25.21 25.03 -31.83
C VAL A 422 -24.46 25.75 -32.98
N GLY A 423 -24.58 25.19 -34.17
CA GLY A 423 -23.98 25.71 -35.40
C GLY A 423 -22.50 25.40 -35.60
N LYS A 424 -21.83 24.75 -34.64
CA LYS A 424 -20.41 24.39 -34.77
C LYS A 424 -20.18 22.89 -34.96
N GLU A 425 -19.01 22.58 -35.54
CA GLU A 425 -18.57 21.22 -35.79
C GLU A 425 -17.62 20.73 -34.69
N VAL A 426 -17.76 19.45 -34.35
CA VAL A 426 -16.84 18.70 -33.49
C VAL A 426 -16.60 17.33 -34.10
N ARG A 427 -15.50 16.68 -33.73
CA ARG A 427 -15.21 15.30 -34.07
C ARG A 427 -15.74 14.36 -33.00
N LEU A 428 -16.53 13.39 -33.39
CA LEU A 428 -16.78 12.20 -32.58
C LEU A 428 -15.59 11.25 -32.76
N LYS A 429 -14.91 10.92 -31.68
CA LYS A 429 -13.64 10.16 -31.72
C LYS A 429 -13.85 8.81 -32.42
N ASN A 430 -12.94 8.46 -33.30
CA ASN A 430 -12.98 7.25 -34.13
C ASN A 430 -14.16 7.16 -35.11
N ALA A 431 -15.03 8.16 -35.21
CA ALA A 431 -16.19 8.16 -36.06
C ALA A 431 -16.18 9.36 -37.05
N TYR A 432 -17.13 10.25 -36.95
CA TYR A 432 -17.40 11.32 -37.90
C TYR A 432 -17.19 12.71 -37.32
N ILE A 433 -17.08 13.69 -38.19
CA ILE A 433 -17.30 15.10 -37.83
C ILE A 433 -18.82 15.34 -37.88
N VAL A 434 -19.33 15.98 -36.84
CA VAL A 434 -20.75 16.30 -36.71
C VAL A 434 -20.94 17.79 -36.45
N LYS A 435 -22.02 18.37 -37.00
CA LYS A 435 -22.42 19.76 -36.78
C LYS A 435 -23.66 19.78 -35.92
N CYS A 436 -23.60 20.42 -34.76
CA CYS A 436 -24.77 20.58 -33.93
C CYS A 436 -25.82 21.53 -34.57
N THR A 437 -27.04 21.07 -34.67
CA THR A 437 -28.17 21.83 -35.27
C THR A 437 -29.14 22.42 -34.24
N GLY A 438 -29.18 21.84 -33.04
CA GLY A 438 -30.07 22.34 -31.98
C GLY A 438 -30.08 21.45 -30.75
N CYS A 439 -30.95 21.75 -29.81
CA CYS A 439 -31.22 20.93 -28.64
C CYS A 439 -32.68 21.05 -28.20
N THR A 440 -33.13 20.02 -27.47
CA THR A 440 -34.47 19.99 -26.82
C THR A 440 -34.29 20.08 -25.31
N LYS A 441 -35.19 20.83 -24.66
CA LYS A 441 -35.20 21.04 -23.22
C LYS A 441 -36.47 20.47 -22.60
N ASP A 442 -36.37 20.10 -21.32
CA ASP A 442 -37.52 19.78 -20.49
C ASP A 442 -38.26 21.05 -19.99
N GLU A 443 -39.33 20.87 -19.23
CA GLU A 443 -40.11 21.97 -18.62
C GLU A 443 -39.30 22.85 -17.66
N ASN A 444 -38.20 22.35 -17.12
CA ASN A 444 -37.29 23.05 -16.21
C ASN A 444 -36.13 23.75 -16.95
N GLY A 445 -36.08 23.63 -18.27
CA GLY A 445 -34.99 24.18 -19.09
C GLY A 445 -33.73 23.33 -19.17
N ASN A 446 -33.73 22.11 -18.62
CA ASN A 446 -32.60 21.18 -18.74
C ASN A 446 -32.56 20.59 -20.14
N ILE A 447 -31.36 20.46 -20.70
CA ILE A 447 -31.14 19.84 -21.99
C ILE A 447 -31.33 18.33 -21.86
N ILE A 448 -32.25 17.75 -22.60
CA ILE A 448 -32.59 16.33 -22.62
C ILE A 448 -32.12 15.63 -23.89
N GLU A 449 -32.00 16.37 -25.00
CA GLU A 449 -31.52 15.82 -26.27
C GLU A 449 -30.81 16.90 -27.08
N ILE A 450 -29.76 16.52 -27.78
CA ILE A 450 -28.99 17.35 -28.71
C ILE A 450 -29.17 16.77 -30.12
N GLN A 451 -29.37 17.63 -31.12
CA GLN A 451 -29.48 17.24 -32.52
C GLN A 451 -28.20 17.66 -33.26
N ALA A 452 -27.69 16.76 -34.10
CA ALA A 452 -26.57 17.04 -34.98
C ALA A 452 -26.72 16.31 -36.31
N GLU A 453 -26.02 16.80 -37.33
CA GLU A 453 -25.85 16.16 -38.61
C GLU A 453 -24.42 15.71 -38.79
N TYR A 454 -24.22 14.46 -39.27
CA TYR A 454 -22.88 13.96 -39.57
C TYR A 454 -22.49 14.26 -41.01
N ASP A 455 -21.18 14.41 -41.25
CA ASP A 455 -20.61 14.53 -42.59
C ASP A 455 -20.12 13.14 -43.06
N PRO A 456 -20.81 12.50 -44.03
CA PRO A 456 -20.52 11.13 -44.43
C PRO A 456 -19.10 10.88 -44.97
N ILE A 457 -18.46 11.90 -45.52
CA ILE A 457 -17.09 11.79 -46.04
C ILE A 457 -16.00 11.95 -44.98
N SER A 458 -16.39 12.32 -43.74
CA SER A 458 -15.46 12.61 -42.62
C SER A 458 -15.18 11.41 -41.71
N LYS A 459 -15.58 10.17 -42.12
CA LYS A 459 -15.27 8.96 -41.32
C LYS A 459 -13.78 8.86 -41.05
N SER A 460 -13.42 8.53 -39.82
CA SER A 460 -12.03 8.30 -39.41
C SER A 460 -11.36 7.29 -40.35
N GLY A 461 -10.15 7.64 -40.84
CA GLY A 461 -9.42 6.89 -41.86
C GLY A 461 -9.73 7.28 -43.33
N MET A 462 -10.76 8.08 -43.58
CA MET A 462 -11.04 8.60 -44.91
C MET A 462 -10.39 9.99 -45.15
N GLU A 463 -10.21 10.41 -46.39
CA GLU A 463 -9.58 11.68 -46.78
C GLU A 463 -10.29 12.90 -46.14
N GLY A 464 -11.63 12.90 -46.10
CA GLY A 464 -12.45 13.94 -45.45
C GLY A 464 -12.27 14.06 -43.95
N ALA A 465 -11.72 13.04 -43.31
CA ALA A 465 -11.42 13.06 -41.88
C ALA A 465 -10.28 14.00 -41.50
N ASN A 466 -9.40 14.37 -42.45
CA ASN A 466 -8.22 15.22 -42.20
C ASN A 466 -8.58 16.70 -41.99
N ARG A 467 -9.84 17.09 -42.16
CA ARG A 467 -10.32 18.43 -41.90
C ARG A 467 -10.15 18.83 -40.43
N LYS A 468 -9.56 19.99 -40.20
CA LYS A 468 -9.26 20.53 -38.87
C LYS A 468 -10.54 21.01 -38.19
N VAL A 469 -10.94 20.37 -37.08
CA VAL A 469 -12.02 20.82 -36.19
C VAL A 469 -11.49 21.01 -34.78
N LYS A 470 -12.08 21.97 -34.05
CA LYS A 470 -11.66 22.31 -32.70
C LYS A 470 -12.50 21.53 -31.68
N GLY A 471 -12.14 20.38 -31.34
CA GLY A 471 -12.82 19.59 -30.34
C GLY A 471 -13.06 18.17 -30.81
N THR A 472 -12.72 17.22 -29.92
CA THR A 472 -12.99 15.81 -30.10
C THR A 472 -13.71 15.31 -28.88
N LEU A 473 -14.89 14.69 -29.07
CA LEU A 473 -15.71 14.14 -28.01
C LEU A 473 -15.63 12.62 -28.03
N HIS A 474 -15.67 11.99 -26.87
CA HIS A 474 -15.96 10.58 -26.75
C HIS A 474 -17.48 10.38 -26.66
N TRP A 475 -17.92 9.20 -26.99
CA TRP A 475 -19.32 8.84 -27.08
C TRP A 475 -19.51 7.34 -26.91
N VAL A 476 -20.73 6.91 -26.60
CA VAL A 476 -21.16 5.52 -26.68
C VAL A 476 -22.48 5.43 -27.43
N SER A 477 -22.71 4.34 -28.17
CA SER A 477 -24.00 4.09 -28.83
C SER A 477 -25.08 3.87 -27.79
N ALA A 478 -26.20 4.59 -27.88
CA ALA A 478 -27.31 4.40 -26.95
C ALA A 478 -28.00 3.03 -27.13
N ASP A 479 -27.92 2.48 -28.34
CA ASP A 479 -28.55 1.21 -28.70
C ASP A 479 -27.63 0.00 -28.41
N HIS A 480 -26.31 0.24 -28.22
CA HIS A 480 -25.26 -0.78 -28.07
C HIS A 480 -24.29 -0.44 -26.93
N CYS A 481 -24.81 -0.13 -25.76
CA CYS A 481 -24.02 0.17 -24.56
C CYS A 481 -24.57 -0.61 -23.36
N HIS A 482 -23.79 -0.64 -22.30
CA HIS A 482 -24.20 -1.20 -21.02
C HIS A 482 -24.29 -0.09 -19.97
N MET A 483 -25.31 -0.17 -19.13
CA MET A 483 -25.41 0.68 -17.96
C MET A 483 -24.44 0.19 -16.89
N ALA A 484 -23.77 1.12 -16.21
CA ALA A 484 -22.80 0.82 -15.18
C ALA A 484 -22.91 1.80 -14.00
N GLN A 485 -22.52 1.33 -12.83
CA GLN A 485 -22.25 2.15 -11.68
C GLN A 485 -20.76 2.53 -11.68
N VAL A 486 -20.47 3.80 -11.39
CA VAL A 486 -19.10 4.28 -11.21
C VAL A 486 -18.94 4.84 -9.81
N ARG A 487 -17.93 4.32 -9.10
CA ARG A 487 -17.52 4.80 -7.77
C ARG A 487 -16.33 5.74 -7.92
N VAL A 488 -16.55 7.01 -7.56
CA VAL A 488 -15.52 8.05 -7.60
C VAL A 488 -15.04 8.33 -6.18
N TYR A 489 -13.74 8.12 -5.95
CA TYR A 489 -13.12 8.27 -4.64
C TYR A 489 -12.33 9.57 -4.56
N ASP A 490 -12.43 10.24 -3.43
CA ASP A 490 -11.62 11.38 -3.03
C ASP A 490 -10.78 11.03 -1.79
N ARG A 491 -10.04 11.98 -1.24
CA ARG A 491 -9.28 11.81 0.01
C ARG A 491 -10.21 11.39 1.14
N LEU A 492 -9.81 10.39 1.93
CA LEU A 492 -10.59 9.96 3.09
C LEU A 492 -10.58 11.02 4.21
N PHE A 493 -9.51 11.82 4.29
CA PHE A 493 -9.35 12.88 5.28
C PHE A 493 -9.24 14.25 4.62
N THR A 494 -9.67 15.28 5.34
CA THR A 494 -9.70 16.68 4.87
C THR A 494 -8.39 17.44 5.14
N VAL A 495 -7.55 16.96 6.07
CA VAL A 495 -6.31 17.62 6.49
C VAL A 495 -5.07 16.90 5.96
N ALA A 496 -4.06 17.66 5.59
CA ALA A 496 -2.84 17.10 5.02
C ALA A 496 -2.01 16.31 6.04
N ASP A 497 -1.82 16.85 7.23
CA ASP A 497 -1.06 16.21 8.31
C ASP A 497 -1.99 15.86 9.48
N LEU A 498 -2.38 14.59 9.53
CA LEU A 498 -3.20 14.04 10.61
C LEU A 498 -2.46 13.96 11.95
N GLY A 499 -1.13 13.97 11.94
CA GLY A 499 -0.32 13.92 13.15
C GLY A 499 -0.16 15.28 13.84
N ALA A 500 -0.33 16.36 13.07
CA ALA A 500 -0.25 17.74 13.57
C ALA A 500 -1.61 18.32 14.01
N ASP A 501 -2.72 17.64 13.71
CA ASP A 501 -4.06 18.09 14.09
C ASP A 501 -4.47 17.48 15.43
N GLU A 502 -4.96 18.32 16.34
CA GLU A 502 -5.33 17.93 17.72
C GLU A 502 -6.73 17.31 17.81
N ARG A 503 -7.55 17.43 16.73
CA ARG A 503 -8.90 16.87 16.69
C ARG A 503 -8.87 15.34 16.61
N GLU A 504 -9.95 14.73 17.05
CA GLU A 504 -10.12 13.28 16.88
C GLU A 504 -10.23 12.92 15.38
N TYR A 505 -9.64 11.80 14.98
CA TYR A 505 -9.52 11.43 13.57
C TYR A 505 -10.87 11.35 12.81
N HIS A 506 -11.96 11.01 13.51
CA HIS A 506 -13.29 10.93 12.91
C HIS A 506 -13.87 12.31 12.53
N GLU A 507 -13.45 13.39 13.21
CA GLU A 507 -13.83 14.77 12.87
C GLU A 507 -13.12 15.29 11.61
N LEU A 508 -12.04 14.59 11.21
CA LEU A 508 -11.23 14.93 10.04
C LEU A 508 -11.64 14.16 8.79
N LEU A 509 -12.62 13.27 8.89
CA LEU A 509 -13.12 12.49 7.76
C LEU A 509 -13.77 13.40 6.71
N ASN A 510 -13.54 13.06 5.44
CA ASN A 510 -14.16 13.73 4.31
C ASN A 510 -15.51 13.06 3.99
N PRO A 511 -16.65 13.70 4.23
CA PRO A 511 -17.97 13.13 3.94
C PRO A 511 -18.18 12.86 2.44
N GLU A 512 -17.48 13.60 1.57
CA GLU A 512 -17.54 13.45 0.11
C GLU A 512 -16.44 12.51 -0.44
N SER A 513 -15.85 11.67 0.42
CA SER A 513 -14.77 10.76 0.02
C SER A 513 -15.19 9.66 -0.95
N LEU A 514 -16.48 9.39 -1.08
CA LEU A 514 -17.07 8.45 -2.03
C LEU A 514 -18.33 9.05 -2.66
N LYS A 515 -18.33 9.16 -3.99
CA LYS A 515 -19.50 9.49 -4.78
C LYS A 515 -19.83 8.33 -5.71
N THR A 516 -21.04 7.82 -5.62
CA THR A 516 -21.55 6.79 -6.53
C THR A 516 -22.40 7.44 -7.64
N ILE A 517 -22.19 7.03 -8.88
CA ILE A 517 -22.92 7.47 -10.06
C ILE A 517 -23.51 6.22 -10.70
N ASP A 518 -24.85 6.11 -10.72
CA ASP A 518 -25.55 4.87 -11.08
C ASP A 518 -25.97 4.78 -12.56
N ASN A 519 -26.00 5.90 -13.28
CA ASN A 519 -26.49 5.98 -14.65
C ASN A 519 -25.38 6.32 -15.65
N CYS A 520 -24.26 5.59 -15.56
CA CYS A 520 -23.19 5.70 -16.52
C CYS A 520 -23.41 4.71 -17.66
N TYR A 521 -22.92 5.03 -18.85
CA TYR A 521 -22.95 4.12 -20.01
C TYR A 521 -21.55 3.81 -20.49
N VAL A 522 -21.28 2.55 -20.72
CA VAL A 522 -19.98 2.05 -21.21
C VAL A 522 -20.16 1.23 -22.48
N GLU A 523 -19.18 1.26 -23.37
CA GLU A 523 -19.16 0.41 -24.56
C GLU A 523 -19.03 -1.08 -24.23
N ASN A 524 -19.36 -1.96 -25.18
CA ASN A 524 -19.30 -3.41 -25.01
C ASN A 524 -17.91 -3.90 -24.55
N TYR A 525 -16.84 -3.40 -25.13
CA TYR A 525 -15.48 -3.81 -24.80
C TYR A 525 -15.14 -3.53 -23.33
N ALA A 526 -15.62 -2.40 -22.77
CA ALA A 526 -15.45 -2.08 -21.35
C ALA A 526 -16.26 -3.03 -20.45
N ALA A 527 -17.47 -3.41 -20.89
CA ALA A 527 -18.35 -4.28 -20.11
C ALA A 527 -17.81 -5.72 -19.92
N GLU A 528 -16.93 -6.16 -20.81
CA GLU A 528 -16.30 -7.48 -20.75
C GLU A 528 -15.07 -7.54 -19.82
N ARG A 529 -14.64 -6.42 -19.29
CA ARG A 529 -13.41 -6.33 -18.46
C ARG A 529 -13.62 -6.86 -17.06
N LYS A 530 -12.55 -7.44 -16.51
CA LYS A 530 -12.55 -8.10 -15.20
C LYS A 530 -11.72 -7.30 -14.19
N PRO A 531 -11.93 -7.50 -12.90
CA PRO A 531 -11.04 -6.98 -11.86
C PRO A 531 -9.57 -7.34 -12.15
N GLY A 532 -8.68 -6.34 -12.00
CA GLY A 532 -7.27 -6.47 -12.37
C GLY A 532 -6.90 -5.99 -13.78
N GLU A 533 -7.89 -5.74 -14.64
CA GLU A 533 -7.69 -5.13 -15.95
C GLU A 533 -7.86 -3.61 -15.87
N TYR A 534 -6.79 -2.88 -16.21
CA TYR A 534 -6.76 -1.43 -16.11
C TYR A 534 -7.38 -0.75 -17.33
N LEU A 535 -8.27 0.21 -17.09
CA LEU A 535 -8.97 0.96 -18.12
C LEU A 535 -8.65 2.45 -18.04
N GLN A 536 -8.61 3.11 -19.18
CA GLN A 536 -8.76 4.55 -19.26
C GLN A 536 -10.13 4.86 -19.90
N PHE A 537 -11.03 5.42 -19.12
CA PHE A 537 -12.22 6.08 -19.69
C PHE A 537 -11.74 7.35 -20.36
N GLN A 538 -11.85 7.36 -21.69
CA GLN A 538 -11.24 8.39 -22.53
C GLN A 538 -11.64 9.80 -22.09
N ARG A 539 -10.65 10.69 -21.92
CA ARG A 539 -10.80 12.07 -21.45
C ARG A 539 -11.21 12.23 -19.97
N ILE A 540 -11.52 11.15 -19.23
CA ILE A 540 -12.06 11.20 -17.86
C ILE A 540 -11.01 10.81 -16.82
N GLY A 541 -10.40 9.64 -16.95
CA GLY A 541 -9.45 9.12 -15.97
C GLY A 541 -9.18 7.64 -16.13
N TYR A 542 -8.51 7.07 -15.13
CA TYR A 542 -8.21 5.65 -15.06
C TYR A 542 -9.18 4.95 -14.12
N PHE A 543 -9.59 3.75 -14.51
CA PHE A 543 -10.61 2.98 -13.82
C PHE A 543 -10.26 1.49 -13.82
N MET A 544 -10.91 0.75 -12.93
CA MET A 544 -10.85 -0.71 -12.88
C MET A 544 -12.23 -1.27 -12.55
N ALA A 545 -12.59 -2.41 -13.15
CA ALA A 545 -13.80 -3.13 -12.78
C ALA A 545 -13.68 -3.58 -11.31
N ASP A 546 -14.71 -3.29 -10.49
CA ASP A 546 -14.75 -3.71 -9.09
C ASP A 546 -15.07 -5.21 -8.98
N PRO A 547 -14.55 -5.94 -7.98
CA PRO A 547 -14.96 -7.32 -7.71
C PRO A 547 -16.47 -7.54 -7.49
N ASP A 548 -17.20 -6.49 -7.09
CA ASP A 548 -18.67 -6.53 -6.96
C ASP A 548 -19.38 -6.56 -8.33
N SER A 549 -18.66 -6.39 -9.43
CA SER A 549 -19.23 -6.36 -10.79
C SER A 549 -19.78 -7.71 -11.18
N THR A 550 -21.01 -7.72 -11.70
CA THR A 550 -21.67 -8.89 -12.29
C THR A 550 -22.11 -8.59 -13.72
N ALA A 551 -22.53 -9.59 -14.46
CA ALA A 551 -23.01 -9.40 -15.83
C ALA A 551 -24.21 -8.43 -15.91
N ASP A 552 -25.07 -8.42 -14.87
CA ASP A 552 -26.26 -7.59 -14.80
C ASP A 552 -26.04 -6.26 -14.05
N HIS A 553 -24.91 -6.11 -13.39
CA HIS A 553 -24.56 -4.94 -12.60
C HIS A 553 -23.06 -4.65 -12.68
N LEU A 554 -22.68 -3.84 -13.65
CA LEU A 554 -21.30 -3.43 -13.85
C LEU A 554 -20.92 -2.33 -12.86
N VAL A 555 -19.78 -2.49 -12.17
CA VAL A 555 -19.25 -1.52 -11.22
C VAL A 555 -17.81 -1.20 -11.58
N PHE A 556 -17.48 0.09 -11.69
CA PHE A 556 -16.13 0.55 -11.94
C PHE A 556 -15.64 1.50 -10.85
N ASN A 557 -14.43 1.28 -10.39
CA ASN A 557 -13.74 2.14 -9.43
C ASN A 557 -12.85 3.14 -10.17
N LYS A 558 -13.01 4.43 -9.87
CA LYS A 558 -12.07 5.44 -10.37
C LYS A 558 -10.75 5.35 -9.61
N THR A 559 -9.68 5.05 -10.33
CA THR A 559 -8.32 4.97 -9.75
C THR A 559 -7.75 6.36 -9.53
N VAL A 560 -7.48 7.10 -10.61
CA VAL A 560 -6.99 8.49 -10.60
C VAL A 560 -7.52 9.25 -11.82
N GLY A 561 -7.54 10.59 -11.75
CA GLY A 561 -7.83 11.44 -12.91
C GLY A 561 -6.64 11.51 -13.88
N LEU A 562 -6.89 11.99 -15.11
CA LEU A 562 -5.82 12.23 -16.11
C LEU A 562 -4.83 13.31 -15.67
N LYS A 563 -5.23 14.22 -14.81
CA LYS A 563 -4.43 15.33 -14.26
C LYS A 563 -4.68 15.46 -12.77
N ASP A 564 -3.69 15.97 -12.06
CA ASP A 564 -3.93 16.37 -10.67
C ASP A 564 -4.86 17.59 -10.64
N THR A 565 -6.06 17.38 -10.09
CA THR A 565 -7.07 18.39 -9.91
C THR A 565 -7.24 18.81 -8.47
N TRP A 566 -6.69 18.05 -7.51
CA TRP A 566 -6.85 18.29 -6.08
C TRP A 566 -6.27 19.63 -5.65
N ALA A 567 -5.06 19.94 -6.04
CA ALA A 567 -4.41 21.21 -5.74
C ALA A 567 -5.14 22.44 -6.29
N LYS A 568 -6.04 22.25 -7.28
CA LYS A 568 -6.87 23.33 -7.86
C LYS A 568 -8.19 23.56 -7.15
N LYS A 569 -8.74 22.50 -6.52
CA LYS A 569 -10.02 22.58 -5.79
C LYS A 569 -9.86 23.23 -4.41
N ASN A 570 -8.68 23.12 -3.83
CA ASN A 570 -8.40 23.53 -2.45
C ASN A 570 -7.50 24.78 -2.37
N LYS A 571 -7.35 25.51 -3.49
CA LYS A 571 -6.84 26.88 -3.56
C LYS A 571 -8.02 27.85 -3.64
#